data_e8824c42367104f454219e312560f730
#
_entry.id   e8824c42367104f454219e312560f730
#
_cell.length_a   1.000
_cell.length_b   1.000
_cell.length_c   1.000
_cell.angle_alpha   90.00
_cell.angle_beta   90.00
_cell.angle_gamma   90.00
#
_symmetry.space_group_name_H-M   'P 1'
#
loop_
_entity.id
_entity.type
_entity.pdbx_description
1 polymer ?
#
loop_
_entity_poly.entity_id
_entity_poly.type
_entity_poly.pdbx_seq_one_letter_code
_entity_poly.pdbx_strand_id
1 'polypeptide(L)'
;MTDTPLDYATAGVDTAAGDRAVELMKSAVAATHDSTVLGATGGFAGMVDASALLGMEKPLLATSTDGVGTKIAIAQAMDVHDTIGQDLVGMVVDDIVVIGARPVLMTDYIACGHVVPERIAAIVTGIARACEATGTPLIGGETAEHPGVMEPDDYDIAGAATGVVDASKLLGPERVADGDVVIAMASSGLHSNGYSLVRSGTTCPQAM
;
A
#
# COMPACT_ATOMS: atom_id res chain seq x y z
N MET A 1 6.52 27.95 36.38
CA MET A 1 6.00 27.48 35.07
C MET A 1 7.17 27.55 34.13
N THR A 2 7.71 26.43 33.74
CA THR A 2 8.82 26.36 32.77
C THR A 2 8.22 26.71 31.42
N ASP A 3 8.70 27.81 30.85
CA ASP A 3 8.35 28.29 29.51
C ASP A 3 8.99 27.35 28.46
N THR A 4 8.46 26.12 28.34
CA THR A 4 8.86 25.22 27.27
C THR A 4 8.21 25.73 25.99
N PRO A 5 8.98 26.07 24.95
CA PRO A 5 8.39 26.53 23.68
C PRO A 5 7.42 25.49 23.14
N LEU A 6 6.26 25.93 22.69
CA LEU A 6 5.30 25.10 21.97
C LEU A 6 5.85 24.89 20.54
N ASP A 7 6.32 23.69 20.27
CA ASP A 7 6.72 23.25 18.93
C ASP A 7 6.15 21.86 18.60
N TYR A 8 6.32 21.39 17.38
CA TYR A 8 5.82 20.08 16.95
C TYR A 8 6.45 18.93 17.73
N ALA A 9 7.74 19.01 18.06
CA ALA A 9 8.44 17.97 18.81
C ALA A 9 7.89 17.82 20.23
N THR A 10 7.62 18.95 20.92
CA THR A 10 7.00 18.95 22.25
C THR A 10 5.53 18.50 22.21
N ALA A 11 4.87 18.59 21.05
CA ALA A 11 3.53 18.07 20.81
C ALA A 11 3.52 16.59 20.41
N GLY A 12 4.68 15.95 20.27
CA GLY A 12 4.83 14.52 19.95
C GLY A 12 4.91 14.22 18.45
N VAL A 13 5.22 15.22 17.60
CA VAL A 13 5.40 15.05 16.16
C VAL A 13 6.84 15.34 15.77
N ASP A 14 7.57 14.33 15.27
CA ASP A 14 8.97 14.45 14.84
C ASP A 14 9.08 14.65 13.33
N THR A 15 9.10 15.91 12.89
CA THR A 15 9.22 16.25 11.45
C THR A 15 10.57 15.83 10.86
N ALA A 16 11.65 15.83 11.65
CA ALA A 16 12.97 15.40 11.18
C ALA A 16 13.03 13.88 10.94
N ALA A 17 12.34 13.11 11.77
CA ALA A 17 12.17 11.67 11.55
C ALA A 17 11.37 11.39 10.27
N GLY A 18 10.33 12.17 10.01
CA GLY A 18 9.57 12.10 8.76
C GLY A 18 10.44 12.35 7.53
N ASP A 19 11.22 13.44 7.51
CA ASP A 19 12.14 13.77 6.42
C ASP A 19 13.19 12.66 6.19
N ARG A 20 13.70 12.08 7.28
CA ARG A 20 14.63 10.96 7.20
C ARG A 20 13.98 9.70 6.60
N ALA A 21 12.76 9.37 6.98
CA ALA A 21 12.03 8.24 6.40
C ALA A 21 11.88 8.40 4.89
N VAL A 22 11.47 9.59 4.42
CA VAL A 22 11.35 9.92 2.99
C VAL A 22 12.69 9.73 2.27
N GLU A 23 13.80 10.20 2.82
CA GLU A 23 15.11 10.02 2.18
C GLU A 23 15.52 8.55 2.08
N LEU A 24 15.23 7.74 3.11
CA LEU A 24 15.57 6.31 3.13
C LEU A 24 14.78 5.50 2.09
N MET A 25 13.50 5.83 1.83
CA MET A 25 12.65 5.08 0.90
C MET A 25 12.69 5.58 -0.55
N LYS A 26 13.24 6.76 -0.80
CA LYS A 26 13.22 7.48 -2.08
C LYS A 26 13.70 6.65 -3.27
N SER A 27 14.78 5.89 -3.12
CA SER A 27 15.30 5.06 -4.20
C SER A 27 14.38 3.89 -4.54
N ALA A 28 13.74 3.28 -3.53
CA ALA A 28 12.80 2.20 -3.74
C ALA A 28 11.53 2.68 -4.45
N VAL A 29 10.99 3.84 -4.05
CA VAL A 29 9.84 4.46 -4.72
C VAL A 29 10.19 4.80 -6.17
N ALA A 30 11.35 5.42 -6.41
CA ALA A 30 11.80 5.78 -7.76
C ALA A 30 11.96 4.56 -8.69
N ALA A 31 12.32 3.40 -8.17
CA ALA A 31 12.43 2.16 -8.96
C ALA A 31 11.08 1.67 -9.52
N THR A 32 9.96 2.07 -8.92
CA THR A 32 8.61 1.74 -9.43
C THR A 32 8.20 2.61 -10.62
N HIS A 33 8.88 3.74 -10.84
CA HIS A 33 8.51 4.72 -11.85
C HIS A 33 8.98 4.29 -13.23
N ASP A 34 8.08 4.31 -14.18
CA ASP A 34 8.34 4.17 -15.60
C ASP A 34 8.22 5.52 -16.34
N SER A 35 8.27 5.50 -17.67
CA SER A 35 8.15 6.69 -18.50
C SER A 35 6.80 7.39 -18.44
N THR A 36 5.79 6.78 -17.84
CA THR A 36 4.45 7.37 -17.70
C THR A 36 4.33 8.26 -16.47
N VAL A 37 5.22 8.10 -15.47
CA VAL A 37 5.20 8.92 -14.26
C VAL A 37 5.76 10.30 -14.53
N LEU A 38 4.98 11.33 -14.20
CA LEU A 38 5.33 12.73 -14.44
C LEU A 38 5.55 13.47 -13.11
N GLY A 39 6.53 14.36 -13.11
CA GLY A 39 6.86 15.18 -11.93
C GLY A 39 7.99 14.60 -11.09
N ALA A 40 8.49 15.44 -10.17
CA ALA A 40 9.53 15.04 -9.23
C ALA A 40 8.91 14.41 -7.97
N THR A 41 9.61 13.47 -7.35
CA THR A 41 9.28 12.96 -6.02
C THR A 41 9.23 14.12 -5.02
N GLY A 42 8.15 14.20 -4.24
CA GLY A 42 7.97 15.27 -3.23
C GLY A 42 7.01 16.39 -3.64
N GLY A 43 6.29 16.25 -4.77
CA GLY A 43 5.15 17.11 -5.11
C GLY A 43 3.90 16.74 -4.28
N PHE A 44 2.91 17.66 -4.22
CA PHE A 44 1.65 17.41 -3.50
C PHE A 44 0.77 16.35 -4.17
N ALA A 45 0.92 16.15 -5.48
CA ALA A 45 0.17 15.15 -6.22
C ALA A 45 1.11 14.40 -7.18
N GLY A 46 1.00 13.07 -7.16
CA GLY A 46 1.61 12.23 -8.18
C GLY A 46 0.80 12.29 -9.48
N MET A 47 1.50 12.18 -10.62
CA MET A 47 0.86 12.22 -11.93
C MET A 47 1.39 11.09 -12.82
N VAL A 48 0.47 10.53 -13.62
CA VAL A 48 0.83 9.61 -14.70
C VAL A 48 0.28 10.10 -16.03
N ASP A 49 0.99 9.82 -17.10
CA ASP A 49 0.51 10.08 -18.47
C ASP A 49 -0.68 9.17 -18.78
N ALA A 50 -1.82 9.77 -19.03
CA ALA A 50 -3.07 9.09 -19.34
C ALA A 50 -3.25 8.83 -20.86
N SER A 51 -2.24 9.04 -21.68
CA SER A 51 -2.33 8.85 -23.16
C SER A 51 -2.74 7.43 -23.55
N ALA A 52 -2.50 6.44 -22.70
CA ALA A 52 -2.97 5.07 -22.91
C ALA A 52 -4.51 4.97 -23.05
N LEU A 53 -5.27 5.93 -22.53
CA LEU A 53 -6.73 5.99 -22.65
C LEU A 53 -7.20 6.40 -24.04
N LEU A 54 -6.37 7.12 -24.81
CA LEU A 54 -6.74 7.67 -26.13
C LEU A 54 -7.01 6.57 -27.17
N GLY A 55 -6.50 5.36 -26.98
CA GLY A 55 -6.76 4.20 -27.85
C GLY A 55 -7.98 3.37 -27.47
N MET A 56 -8.72 3.75 -26.44
CA MET A 56 -9.90 3.03 -25.95
C MET A 56 -11.16 3.65 -26.53
N GLU A 57 -12.13 2.81 -26.90
CA GLU A 57 -13.43 3.27 -27.38
C GLU A 57 -14.26 3.88 -26.24
N LYS A 58 -14.26 3.22 -25.10
CA LYS A 58 -14.95 3.67 -23.90
C LYS A 58 -14.08 3.37 -22.67
N PRO A 59 -13.11 4.24 -22.33
CA PRO A 59 -12.24 4.04 -21.19
C PRO A 59 -13.01 4.12 -19.88
N LEU A 60 -12.75 3.17 -18.99
CA LEU A 60 -13.25 3.14 -17.62
C LEU A 60 -12.07 3.24 -16.66
N LEU A 61 -12.25 4.02 -15.60
CA LEU A 61 -11.35 4.06 -14.45
C LEU A 61 -11.93 3.16 -13.37
N ALA A 62 -11.11 2.28 -12.83
CA ALA A 62 -11.42 1.45 -11.67
C ALA A 62 -10.50 1.89 -10.51
N THR A 63 -11.03 1.90 -9.30
CA THR A 63 -10.22 2.18 -8.11
C THR A 63 -10.55 1.18 -7.02
N SER A 64 -9.52 0.76 -6.29
CA SER A 64 -9.63 -0.04 -5.08
C SER A 64 -8.88 0.64 -3.95
N THR A 65 -9.38 0.47 -2.73
CA THR A 65 -8.72 0.92 -1.51
C THR A 65 -8.87 -0.18 -0.47
N ASP A 66 -7.75 -0.64 0.07
CA ASP A 66 -7.74 -1.67 1.12
C ASP A 66 -6.57 -1.47 2.07
N GLY A 67 -6.58 -2.21 3.17
CA GLY A 67 -5.51 -2.28 4.15
C GLY A 67 -5.13 -3.73 4.43
N VAL A 68 -4.00 -3.95 5.08
CA VAL A 68 -3.52 -5.31 5.41
C VAL A 68 -4.24 -5.93 6.61
N GLY A 69 -5.01 -5.15 7.35
CA GLY A 69 -5.76 -5.61 8.51
C GLY A 69 -4.87 -6.19 9.61
N THR A 70 -5.36 -7.22 10.29
CA THR A 70 -4.70 -7.78 11.49
C THR A 70 -3.40 -8.57 11.21
N LYS A 71 -2.94 -8.67 9.95
CA LYS A 71 -1.59 -9.16 9.62
C LYS A 71 -0.50 -8.26 10.22
N ILE A 72 -0.76 -6.96 10.37
CA ILE A 72 0.14 -6.01 11.02
C ILE A 72 0.62 -6.50 12.38
N ALA A 73 -0.26 -7.08 13.18
CA ALA A 73 0.12 -7.59 14.50
C ALA A 73 1.16 -8.72 14.43
N ILE A 74 1.25 -9.44 13.31
CA ILE A 74 2.30 -10.44 13.07
C ILE A 74 3.60 -9.75 12.70
N ALA A 75 3.55 -8.76 11.81
CA ALA A 75 4.73 -7.98 11.43
C ALA A 75 5.36 -7.29 12.65
N GLN A 76 4.54 -6.69 13.51
CA GLN A 76 4.97 -6.07 14.77
C GLN A 76 5.57 -7.09 15.74
N ALA A 77 4.92 -8.23 15.96
CA ALA A 77 5.41 -9.26 16.89
C ALA A 77 6.74 -9.90 16.44
N MET A 78 6.98 -9.95 15.13
CA MET A 78 8.21 -10.50 14.54
C MET A 78 9.28 -9.44 14.31
N ASP A 79 8.96 -8.16 14.44
CA ASP A 79 9.80 -7.02 14.05
C ASP A 79 10.31 -7.14 12.60
N VAL A 80 9.40 -7.59 11.68
CA VAL A 80 9.68 -7.77 10.26
C VAL A 80 8.67 -6.93 9.47
N HIS A 81 9.13 -5.84 8.88
CA HIS A 81 8.27 -4.82 8.31
C HIS A 81 8.40 -4.68 6.78
N ASP A 82 9.43 -5.25 6.17
CA ASP A 82 9.70 -5.12 4.73
C ASP A 82 8.88 -6.10 3.85
N THR A 83 8.08 -6.98 4.46
CA THR A 83 7.21 -7.93 3.74
C THR A 83 5.74 -7.52 3.72
N ILE A 84 5.27 -6.78 4.75
CA ILE A 84 3.85 -6.41 4.89
C ILE A 84 3.34 -5.54 3.75
N GLY A 85 4.23 -4.77 3.10
CA GLY A 85 3.90 -3.98 1.92
C GLY A 85 3.47 -4.82 0.72
N GLN A 86 3.99 -6.05 0.59
CA GLN A 86 3.56 -6.97 -0.45
C GLN A 86 2.10 -7.40 -0.25
N ASP A 87 1.69 -7.62 1.01
CA ASP A 87 0.30 -7.91 1.33
C ASP A 87 -0.62 -6.74 0.96
N LEU A 88 -0.20 -5.50 1.22
CA LEU A 88 -0.97 -4.32 0.86
C LEU A 88 -1.20 -4.23 -0.65
N VAL A 89 -0.13 -4.34 -1.44
CA VAL A 89 -0.22 -4.24 -2.90
C VAL A 89 -1.10 -5.36 -3.46
N GLY A 90 -0.96 -6.60 -2.96
CA GLY A 90 -1.81 -7.72 -3.35
C GLY A 90 -3.30 -7.42 -3.09
N MET A 91 -3.65 -6.93 -1.89
CA MET A 91 -5.04 -6.61 -1.54
C MET A 91 -5.64 -5.56 -2.49
N VAL A 92 -4.87 -4.52 -2.82
CA VAL A 92 -5.38 -3.38 -3.60
C VAL A 92 -5.38 -3.68 -5.11
N VAL A 93 -4.32 -4.31 -5.62
CA VAL A 93 -4.14 -4.56 -7.05
C VAL A 93 -5.01 -5.71 -7.55
N ASP A 94 -5.23 -6.74 -6.73
CA ASP A 94 -6.07 -7.88 -7.12
C ASP A 94 -7.51 -7.45 -7.42
N ASP A 95 -8.07 -6.52 -6.66
CA ASP A 95 -9.40 -5.95 -6.93
C ASP A 95 -9.49 -5.24 -8.29
N ILE A 96 -8.39 -4.66 -8.74
CA ILE A 96 -8.30 -4.00 -10.05
C ILE A 96 -8.21 -5.04 -11.17
N VAL A 97 -7.36 -6.06 -11.02
CA VAL A 97 -7.12 -7.02 -12.10
C VAL A 97 -8.26 -8.01 -12.28
N VAL A 98 -9.00 -8.34 -11.21
CA VAL A 98 -10.12 -9.30 -11.27
C VAL A 98 -11.23 -8.84 -12.21
N ILE A 99 -11.40 -7.54 -12.41
CA ILE A 99 -12.36 -6.97 -13.36
C ILE A 99 -11.76 -6.72 -14.77
N GLY A 100 -10.53 -7.17 -15.01
CA GLY A 100 -9.83 -6.99 -16.29
C GLY A 100 -9.18 -5.62 -16.47
N ALA A 101 -9.14 -4.78 -15.44
CA ALA A 101 -8.48 -3.50 -15.50
C ALA A 101 -6.96 -3.67 -15.28
N ARG A 102 -6.17 -2.84 -15.94
CA ARG A 102 -4.72 -2.75 -15.75
C ARG A 102 -4.44 -1.65 -14.73
N PRO A 103 -3.77 -1.94 -13.61
CA PRO A 103 -3.32 -0.92 -12.67
C PRO A 103 -2.39 0.08 -13.38
N VAL A 104 -2.52 1.37 -13.04
CA VAL A 104 -1.72 2.45 -13.65
C VAL A 104 -1.03 3.33 -12.63
N LEU A 105 -1.50 3.33 -11.38
CA LEU A 105 -0.89 4.05 -10.28
C LEU A 105 -1.35 3.49 -8.93
N MET A 106 -0.54 3.70 -7.91
CA MET A 106 -0.86 3.41 -6.51
C MET A 106 -0.37 4.53 -5.60
N THR A 107 -1.06 4.70 -4.49
CA THR A 107 -0.66 5.53 -3.34
C THR A 107 -0.84 4.73 -2.06
N ASP A 108 -0.06 5.02 -1.04
CA ASP A 108 -0.16 4.43 0.29
C ASP A 108 -0.48 5.48 1.37
N TYR A 109 -0.94 5.00 2.52
CA TYR A 109 -1.13 5.77 3.73
C TYR A 109 -0.64 4.95 4.93
N ILE A 110 0.28 5.52 5.70
CA ILE A 110 0.81 4.91 6.92
C ILE A 110 0.43 5.80 8.10
N ALA A 111 -0.43 5.29 8.98
CA ALA A 111 -0.69 5.88 10.29
C ALA A 111 0.22 5.23 11.31
N CYS A 112 0.86 5.99 12.19
CA CYS A 112 1.70 5.43 13.25
C CYS A 112 1.61 6.25 14.54
N GLY A 113 1.87 5.62 15.67
CA GLY A 113 1.92 6.31 16.96
C GLY A 113 3.16 7.20 17.04
N HIS A 114 4.29 6.69 16.55
CA HIS A 114 5.55 7.43 16.43
C HIS A 114 6.31 7.02 15.17
N VAL A 115 6.89 8.00 14.46
CA VAL A 115 7.69 7.74 13.26
C VAL A 115 9.06 7.17 13.65
N VAL A 116 9.27 5.89 13.31
CA VAL A 116 10.58 5.25 13.31
C VAL A 116 11.07 5.18 11.87
N PRO A 117 12.01 6.03 11.43
CA PRO A 117 12.37 6.20 10.03
C PRO A 117 12.71 4.90 9.31
N GLU A 118 13.47 4.03 9.95
CA GLU A 118 13.91 2.75 9.41
C GLU A 118 12.72 1.78 9.23
N ARG A 119 11.74 1.79 10.15
CA ARG A 119 10.51 0.98 10.06
C ARG A 119 9.63 1.45 8.90
N ILE A 120 9.39 2.76 8.81
CA ILE A 120 8.61 3.34 7.70
C ILE A 120 9.28 3.03 6.36
N ALA A 121 10.59 3.23 6.26
CA ALA A 121 11.35 2.92 5.04
C ALA A 121 11.28 1.43 4.68
N ALA A 122 11.30 0.51 5.64
CA ALA A 122 11.15 -0.92 5.39
C ALA A 122 9.75 -1.24 4.83
N ILE A 123 8.68 -0.69 5.42
CA ILE A 123 7.31 -0.87 4.96
C ILE A 123 7.17 -0.38 3.51
N VAL A 124 7.58 0.87 3.23
CA VAL A 124 7.45 1.46 1.88
C VAL A 124 8.34 0.74 0.87
N THR A 125 9.52 0.24 1.28
CA THR A 125 10.37 -0.59 0.41
C THR A 125 9.65 -1.90 0.02
N GLY A 126 8.94 -2.51 0.96
CA GLY A 126 8.10 -3.69 0.67
C GLY A 126 6.97 -3.38 -0.30
N ILE A 127 6.28 -2.24 -0.11
CA ILE A 127 5.25 -1.75 -1.05
C ILE A 127 5.87 -1.52 -2.43
N ALA A 128 6.99 -0.81 -2.52
CA ALA A 128 7.65 -0.48 -3.78
C ALA A 128 8.08 -1.74 -4.55
N ARG A 129 8.68 -2.74 -3.88
CA ARG A 129 9.03 -4.02 -4.51
C ARG A 129 7.83 -4.73 -5.13
N ALA A 130 6.70 -4.73 -4.44
CA ALA A 130 5.47 -5.34 -4.95
C ALA A 130 4.86 -4.52 -6.08
N CYS A 131 4.90 -3.19 -6.00
CA CYS A 131 4.51 -2.29 -7.07
C CYS A 131 5.36 -2.49 -8.33
N GLU A 132 6.68 -2.62 -8.20
CA GLU A 132 7.59 -2.95 -9.30
C GLU A 132 7.23 -4.30 -9.94
N ALA A 133 6.99 -5.33 -9.12
CA ALA A 133 6.62 -6.67 -9.60
C ALA A 133 5.28 -6.70 -10.35
N THR A 134 4.34 -5.82 -10.02
CA THR A 134 3.03 -5.70 -10.68
C THR A 134 3.00 -4.66 -11.79
N GLY A 135 4.09 -3.92 -12.01
CA GLY A 135 4.16 -2.82 -12.98
C GLY A 135 3.20 -1.68 -12.64
N THR A 136 2.98 -1.42 -11.35
CA THR A 136 2.08 -0.38 -10.85
C THR A 136 2.92 0.71 -10.17
N PRO A 137 3.15 1.88 -10.77
CA PRO A 137 3.95 2.92 -10.14
C PRO A 137 3.37 3.39 -8.81
N LEU A 138 4.22 3.45 -7.78
CA LEU A 138 3.91 4.11 -6.51
C LEU A 138 4.23 5.60 -6.65
N ILE A 139 3.20 6.43 -6.84
CA ILE A 139 3.35 7.83 -7.24
C ILE A 139 3.20 8.83 -6.10
N GLY A 140 2.88 8.36 -4.91
CA GLY A 140 2.72 9.19 -3.73
C GLY A 140 2.29 8.37 -2.54
N GLY A 141 2.25 9.02 -1.40
CA GLY A 141 1.83 8.42 -0.14
C GLY A 141 1.85 9.45 0.98
N GLU A 142 1.42 9.02 2.16
CA GLU A 142 1.40 9.85 3.36
C GLU A 142 1.84 9.01 4.55
N THR A 143 2.66 9.59 5.42
CA THR A 143 2.96 9.02 6.74
C THR A 143 2.55 10.03 7.80
N ALA A 144 1.63 9.65 8.68
CA ALA A 144 1.09 10.52 9.70
C ALA A 144 1.32 9.96 11.11
N GLU A 145 1.90 10.79 11.98
CA GLU A 145 1.97 10.50 13.41
C GLU A 145 0.65 10.85 14.10
N HIS A 146 0.20 9.95 14.98
CA HIS A 146 -1.04 10.07 15.73
C HIS A 146 -0.79 9.97 17.25
N PRO A 147 -0.02 10.89 17.84
CA PRO A 147 0.24 10.88 19.27
C PRO A 147 -1.06 11.02 20.07
N GLY A 148 -1.24 10.14 21.08
CA GLY A 148 -2.46 10.12 21.90
C GLY A 148 -3.67 9.42 21.25
N VAL A 149 -3.55 8.96 20.02
CA VAL A 149 -4.56 8.14 19.30
C VAL A 149 -4.07 6.71 19.11
N MET A 150 -2.79 6.54 18.80
CA MET A 150 -2.12 5.25 18.66
C MET A 150 -1.02 5.12 19.70
N GLU A 151 -0.74 3.88 20.13
CA GLU A 151 0.43 3.62 20.97
C GLU A 151 1.73 3.86 20.15
N PRO A 152 2.85 4.24 20.80
CA PRO A 152 4.06 4.65 20.07
C PRO A 152 4.58 3.64 19.05
N ASP A 153 4.42 2.35 19.31
CA ASP A 153 4.90 1.28 18.44
C ASP A 153 3.84 0.78 17.44
N ASP A 154 2.60 1.27 17.56
CA ASP A 154 1.54 0.88 16.65
C ASP A 154 1.63 1.60 15.30
N TYR A 155 1.24 0.90 14.25
CA TYR A 155 1.01 1.46 12.94
C TYR A 155 -0.11 0.72 12.21
N ASP A 156 -0.71 1.39 11.23
CA ASP A 156 -1.61 0.79 10.25
C ASP A 156 -1.23 1.25 8.86
N ILE A 157 -1.48 0.41 7.86
CA ILE A 157 -1.18 0.72 6.47
C ILE A 157 -2.39 0.45 5.58
N ALA A 158 -2.65 1.39 4.70
CA ALA A 158 -3.66 1.30 3.66
C ALA A 158 -3.07 1.77 2.33
N GLY A 159 -3.73 1.42 1.24
CA GLY A 159 -3.35 1.89 -0.08
C GLY A 159 -4.56 2.05 -0.97
N ALA A 160 -4.35 2.78 -2.05
CA ALA A 160 -5.33 2.91 -3.11
C ALA A 160 -4.64 2.77 -4.47
N ALA A 161 -5.23 1.98 -5.37
CA ALA A 161 -4.77 1.90 -6.75
C ALA A 161 -5.88 2.35 -7.70
N THR A 162 -5.46 2.86 -8.85
CA THR A 162 -6.35 3.15 -9.97
C THR A 162 -5.90 2.34 -11.17
N GLY A 163 -6.85 1.71 -11.82
CA GLY A 163 -6.65 0.96 -13.07
C GLY A 163 -7.52 1.48 -14.20
N VAL A 164 -7.22 1.02 -15.39
CA VAL A 164 -7.94 1.38 -16.62
C VAL A 164 -8.34 0.14 -17.39
N VAL A 165 -9.53 0.16 -17.99
CA VAL A 165 -10.03 -0.88 -18.87
C VAL A 165 -10.96 -0.29 -19.93
N ASP A 166 -10.91 -0.80 -21.15
CA ASP A 166 -11.98 -0.51 -22.12
C ASP A 166 -13.24 -1.26 -21.72
N ALA A 167 -14.39 -0.59 -21.76
CA ALA A 167 -15.67 -1.18 -21.37
C ALA A 167 -15.98 -2.52 -22.08
N SER A 168 -15.50 -2.70 -23.30
CA SER A 168 -15.64 -3.94 -24.08
C SER A 168 -14.81 -5.11 -23.51
N LYS A 169 -13.81 -4.81 -22.68
CA LYS A 169 -12.89 -5.78 -22.07
C LYS A 169 -13.16 -6.04 -20.59
N LEU A 170 -14.15 -5.33 -20.02
CA LEU A 170 -14.52 -5.52 -18.62
C LEU A 170 -14.87 -6.99 -18.37
N LEU A 171 -14.30 -7.58 -17.31
CA LEU A 171 -14.62 -8.92 -16.85
C LEU A 171 -15.72 -8.86 -15.80
N GLY A 172 -16.63 -9.85 -15.85
CA GLY A 172 -17.72 -9.95 -14.91
C GLY A 172 -18.47 -11.27 -15.07
N PRO A 173 -19.40 -11.58 -14.17
CA PRO A 173 -20.13 -12.86 -14.17
C PRO A 173 -20.94 -13.09 -15.47
N GLU A 174 -21.32 -12.03 -16.18
CA GLU A 174 -22.03 -12.09 -17.45
C GLU A 174 -21.20 -12.66 -18.62
N ARG A 175 -19.87 -12.77 -18.44
CA ARG A 175 -18.96 -13.37 -19.42
C ARG A 175 -18.68 -14.84 -19.18
N VAL A 176 -19.09 -15.38 -18.05
CA VAL A 176 -18.91 -16.80 -17.72
C VAL A 176 -19.87 -17.64 -18.55
N ALA A 177 -19.36 -18.67 -19.21
CA ALA A 177 -20.12 -19.54 -20.11
C ALA A 177 -19.87 -21.03 -19.84
N ASP A 178 -20.81 -21.85 -20.27
CA ASP A 178 -20.66 -23.31 -20.24
C ASP A 178 -19.45 -23.73 -21.08
N GLY A 179 -18.57 -24.51 -20.48
CA GLY A 179 -17.32 -24.95 -21.11
C GLY A 179 -16.07 -24.15 -20.70
N ASP A 180 -16.24 -23.10 -19.92
CA ASP A 180 -15.10 -22.39 -19.32
C ASP A 180 -14.30 -23.30 -18.41
N VAL A 181 -12.98 -23.13 -18.44
CA VAL A 181 -12.06 -23.93 -17.64
C VAL A 181 -11.74 -23.22 -16.34
N VAL A 182 -12.00 -23.89 -15.21
CA VAL A 182 -11.58 -23.43 -13.90
C VAL A 182 -10.12 -23.85 -13.65
N ILE A 183 -9.25 -22.87 -13.44
CA ILE A 183 -7.83 -23.10 -13.18
C ILE A 183 -7.57 -22.90 -11.68
N ALA A 184 -7.01 -23.91 -11.03
CA ALA A 184 -6.53 -23.81 -9.66
C ALA A 184 -5.03 -23.50 -9.65
N MET A 185 -4.63 -22.52 -8.86
CA MET A 185 -3.23 -22.20 -8.59
C MET A 185 -2.89 -22.61 -7.16
N ALA A 186 -1.74 -23.28 -6.97
CA ALA A 186 -1.26 -23.63 -5.65
C ALA A 186 -0.90 -22.37 -4.87
N SER A 187 -1.36 -22.30 -3.61
CA SER A 187 -0.96 -21.23 -2.69
C SER A 187 0.43 -21.50 -2.10
N SER A 188 1.23 -20.46 -1.92
CA SER A 188 2.51 -20.55 -1.22
C SER A 188 2.39 -20.44 0.31
N GLY A 189 1.18 -20.19 0.82
CA GLY A 189 0.88 -20.04 2.24
C GLY A 189 -0.49 -19.43 2.48
N LEU A 190 -0.69 -18.87 3.66
CA LEU A 190 -1.91 -18.12 4.00
C LEU A 190 -1.81 -16.71 3.43
N HIS A 191 -2.78 -16.32 2.63
CA HIS A 191 -2.85 -15.00 1.96
C HIS A 191 -4.16 -14.30 2.28
N SER A 192 -4.23 -13.01 1.90
CA SER A 192 -5.43 -12.18 2.00
C SER A 192 -5.89 -11.96 3.45
N ASN A 193 -7.17 -12.08 3.75
CA ASN A 193 -7.80 -11.73 5.01
C ASN A 193 -7.96 -12.93 5.97
N GLY A 194 -8.62 -12.71 7.12
CA GLY A 194 -8.93 -13.76 8.09
C GLY A 194 -7.88 -13.97 9.18
N TYR A 195 -6.88 -13.12 9.30
CA TYR A 195 -5.79 -13.27 10.26
C TYR A 195 -6.22 -13.11 11.73
N SER A 196 -7.33 -12.46 12.00
CA SER A 196 -7.94 -12.50 13.35
C SER A 196 -8.27 -13.93 13.77
N LEU A 197 -8.84 -14.72 12.85
CA LEU A 197 -9.14 -16.14 13.08
C LEU A 197 -7.85 -16.98 13.15
N VAL A 198 -6.92 -16.76 12.24
CA VAL A 198 -5.61 -17.47 12.25
C VAL A 198 -4.90 -17.26 13.59
N ARG A 199 -4.81 -16.01 14.07
CA ARG A 199 -4.17 -15.67 15.35
C ARG A 199 -4.88 -16.27 16.56
N SER A 200 -6.22 -16.40 16.54
CA SER A 200 -6.98 -17.01 17.63
C SER A 200 -6.83 -18.53 17.68
N GLY A 201 -6.54 -19.18 16.56
CA GLY A 201 -6.35 -20.64 16.48
C GLY A 201 -4.90 -21.09 16.68
N THR A 202 -3.94 -20.18 16.65
CA THR A 202 -2.54 -20.48 16.90
C THR A 202 -2.14 -20.02 18.32
N THR A 203 -1.33 -20.81 19.02
CA THR A 203 -0.72 -20.43 20.31
C THR A 203 0.39 -19.38 20.12
N CYS A 204 0.22 -18.44 19.21
CA CYS A 204 1.11 -17.32 19.08
C CYS A 204 1.01 -16.49 20.37
N PRO A 205 2.11 -16.18 21.07
CA PRO A 205 2.04 -15.35 22.27
C PRO A 205 1.33 -14.04 21.92
N GLN A 206 0.21 -13.79 22.58
CA GLN A 206 -0.38 -12.46 22.54
C GLN A 206 0.65 -11.52 23.14
N ALA A 207 1.10 -10.54 22.39
CA ALA A 207 1.76 -9.40 22.99
C ALA A 207 0.74 -8.79 23.98
N MET A 208 1.05 -8.95 25.27
CA MET A 208 0.34 -8.28 26.36
C MET A 208 0.78 -6.83 26.42
#